data_53d4f54aeb40582106a5390d2c732311
#
_entry.id   53d4f54aeb40582106a5390d2c732311
#
_cell.length_a   1.000
_cell.length_b   1.000
_cell.length_c   1.000
_cell.angle_alpha   90.00
_cell.angle_beta   90.00
_cell.angle_gamma   90.00
#
_symmetry.space_group_name_H-M   'P 1'
#
loop_
_entity.id
_entity.type
_entity.pdbx_description
1 polymer ?
#
loop_
_entity_poly.entity_id
_entity_poly.type
_entity_poly.pdbx_seq_one_letter_code
_entity_poly.pdbx_strand_id
1 'polypeptide(L)'
;LEPEAFLALVKAYLNARDKGLTQCALLSVDTKENDRDEVGKRLIKLLRQSDYVGELEGGKMYALLANTSAKDATMVRERFEKEGVSCQIQEDVFV
;
A
#
# COMPACT_ATOMS: atom_id res chain seq x y z
N LEU A 1 2.08 11.57 -0.88
CA LEU A 1 3.02 11.69 -2.00
C LEU A 1 2.28 11.93 -3.31
N GLU A 2 2.89 12.71 -4.18
CA GLU A 2 2.39 12.90 -5.53
C GLU A 2 2.37 11.56 -6.28
N PRO A 3 1.41 11.35 -7.20
CA PRO A 3 1.29 10.08 -7.90
C PRO A 3 2.57 9.64 -8.61
N GLU A 4 3.27 10.55 -9.26
CA GLU A 4 4.52 10.22 -9.97
C GLU A 4 5.62 9.81 -9.00
N ALA A 5 5.77 10.53 -7.90
CA ALA A 5 6.77 10.22 -6.89
C ALA A 5 6.45 8.89 -6.20
N PHE A 6 5.19 8.67 -5.89
CA PHE A 6 4.75 7.42 -5.27
C PHE A 6 4.96 6.23 -6.21
N LEU A 7 4.63 6.38 -7.48
CA LEU A 7 4.83 5.33 -8.48
C LEU A 7 6.31 4.96 -8.61
N ALA A 8 7.19 5.97 -8.65
CA ALA A 8 8.63 5.73 -8.72
C ALA A 8 9.12 4.96 -7.50
N LEU A 9 8.65 5.34 -6.32
CA LEU A 9 9.00 4.66 -5.08
C LEU A 9 8.54 3.20 -5.09
N VAL A 10 7.28 2.95 -5.49
CA VAL A 10 6.72 1.60 -5.56
C VAL A 10 7.53 0.74 -6.54
N LYS A 11 7.82 1.26 -7.73
CA LYS A 11 8.61 0.52 -8.74
C LYS A 11 9.99 0.18 -8.22
N ALA A 12 10.64 1.11 -7.50
CA ALA A 12 11.96 0.86 -6.93
C ALA A 12 11.92 -0.26 -5.89
N TYR A 13 10.93 -0.25 -5.00
CA TYR A 13 10.77 -1.31 -4.01
C TYR A 13 10.45 -2.66 -4.63
N LEU A 14 9.54 -2.71 -5.60
CA LEU A 14 9.18 -3.96 -6.26
C LEU A 14 10.35 -4.53 -7.04
N ASN A 15 11.13 -3.69 -7.71
CA ASN A 15 12.33 -4.12 -8.41
C ASN A 15 13.36 -4.70 -7.45
N ALA A 16 13.59 -4.04 -6.31
CA ALA A 16 14.51 -4.54 -5.28
C ALA A 16 14.02 -5.87 -4.70
N ARG A 17 12.71 -6.00 -4.48
CA ARG A 17 12.11 -7.25 -4.01
C ARG A 17 12.39 -8.40 -5.00
N ASP A 18 12.17 -8.14 -6.28
CA ASP A 18 12.36 -9.16 -7.32
C ASP A 18 13.83 -9.61 -7.45
N LYS A 19 14.76 -8.74 -7.06
CA LYS A 19 16.17 -9.06 -7.02
C LYS A 19 16.62 -9.70 -5.70
N GLY A 20 15.70 -9.90 -4.77
CA GLY A 20 16.00 -10.46 -3.46
C GLY A 20 16.73 -9.52 -2.51
N LEU A 21 16.72 -8.21 -2.78
CA LEU A 21 17.43 -7.22 -1.98
C LEU A 21 16.62 -6.72 -0.79
N THR A 22 15.31 -6.86 -0.85
CA THR A 22 14.41 -6.43 0.22
C THR A 22 13.12 -7.23 0.19
N GLN A 23 12.36 -7.14 1.25
CA GLN A 23 10.98 -7.61 1.28
C GLN A 23 10.05 -6.41 1.37
N CYS A 24 9.01 -6.42 0.58
CA CYS A 24 7.99 -5.38 0.64
C CYS A 24 6.67 -5.94 0.13
N ALA A 25 5.58 -5.26 0.44
CA ALA A 25 4.26 -5.63 -0.05
C ALA A 25 3.50 -4.38 -0.46
N LEU A 26 2.68 -4.52 -1.48
CA LEU A 26 1.83 -3.45 -1.98
C LEU A 26 0.38 -3.85 -1.76
N LEU A 27 -0.38 -2.99 -1.10
CA LEU A 27 -1.81 -3.19 -0.90
C LEU A 27 -2.58 -2.15 -1.70
N SER A 28 -3.55 -2.60 -2.49
CA SER A 28 -4.54 -1.68 -3.06
C SER A 28 -5.66 -1.50 -2.04
N VAL A 29 -6.07 -0.26 -1.82
CA VAL A 29 -7.06 0.07 -0.81
C VAL A 29 -8.37 0.43 -1.50
N ASP A 30 -9.44 -0.27 -1.14
CA ASP A 30 -10.76 -0.01 -1.69
C ASP A 30 -11.33 1.23 -1.02
N THR A 31 -11.60 2.26 -1.81
CA THR A 31 -12.23 3.49 -1.34
C THR A 31 -13.49 3.73 -2.13
N LYS A 32 -14.56 4.07 -1.43
CA LYS A 32 -15.76 4.58 -2.07
C LYS A 32 -15.59 6.08 -2.26
N GLU A 33 -16.33 6.61 -3.23
CA GLU A 33 -16.18 7.98 -3.70
C GLU A 33 -16.18 9.04 -2.58
N ASN A 34 -16.92 8.80 -1.49
CA ASN A 34 -17.07 9.75 -0.39
C ASN A 34 -16.23 9.44 0.85
N ASP A 35 -15.45 8.34 0.83
CA ASP A 35 -14.77 7.83 2.02
C ASP A 35 -13.25 8.00 1.97
N ARG A 36 -12.73 8.61 0.89
CA ARG A 36 -11.30 8.66 0.64
C ARG A 36 -10.50 9.32 1.76
N ASP A 37 -10.96 10.49 2.23
CA ASP A 37 -10.27 11.21 3.28
C ASP A 37 -10.30 10.46 4.60
N GLU A 38 -11.41 9.85 4.92
CA GLU A 38 -11.56 9.09 6.15
C GLU A 38 -10.71 7.81 6.13
N VAL A 39 -10.70 7.11 5.01
CA VAL A 39 -9.85 5.93 4.83
C VAL A 39 -8.39 6.32 4.94
N GLY A 40 -7.99 7.43 4.33
CA GLY A 40 -6.62 7.93 4.43
C GLY A 40 -6.22 8.22 5.87
N LYS A 41 -7.09 8.81 6.66
CA LYS A 41 -6.83 9.07 8.08
C LYS A 41 -6.68 7.78 8.88
N ARG A 42 -7.49 6.78 8.60
CA ARG A 42 -7.39 5.47 9.25
C ARG A 42 -6.09 4.77 8.87
N LEU A 43 -5.71 4.82 7.60
CA LEU A 43 -4.46 4.23 7.13
C LEU A 43 -3.25 4.83 7.83
N ILE A 44 -3.20 6.15 7.97
CA ILE A 44 -2.10 6.83 8.65
C ILE A 44 -1.94 6.33 10.08
N LYS A 45 -3.03 6.05 10.76
CA LYS A 45 -2.98 5.51 12.12
C LYS A 45 -2.54 4.05 12.18
N LEU A 46 -2.82 3.27 11.14
CA LEU A 46 -2.51 1.85 11.10
C LEU A 46 -1.13 1.55 10.55
N LEU A 47 -0.58 2.44 9.73
CA LEU A 47 0.72 2.26 9.09
C LEU A 47 1.86 2.66 10.02
N ARG A 48 3.01 2.00 9.83
CA ARG A 48 4.25 2.35 10.53
C ARG A 48 4.90 3.54 9.83
N GLN A 49 5.87 4.18 10.50
CA GLN A 49 6.64 5.27 9.91
C GLN A 49 7.40 4.85 8.65
N SER A 50 7.76 3.58 8.54
CA SER A 50 8.47 3.04 7.39
C SER A 50 7.56 2.69 6.22
N ASP A 51 6.26 2.80 6.39
CA ASP A 51 5.29 2.48 5.34
C ASP A 51 4.87 3.76 4.61
N TYR A 52 4.34 3.60 3.41
CA TYR A 52 3.97 4.73 2.56
C TYR A 52 2.55 4.56 2.07
N VAL A 53 1.83 5.66 1.95
CA VAL A 53 0.51 5.68 1.34
C VAL A 53 0.51 6.72 0.23
N GLY A 54 -0.16 6.40 -0.87
CA GLY A 54 -0.25 7.33 -2.00
C GLY A 54 -1.33 6.91 -2.97
N GLU A 55 -1.55 7.76 -3.96
CA GLU A 55 -2.48 7.49 -5.04
C GLU A 55 -1.70 7.25 -6.32
N LEU A 56 -2.18 6.33 -7.13
CA LEU A 56 -1.69 6.12 -8.47
C LEU A 56 -2.70 6.65 -9.48
N GLU A 57 -2.37 6.56 -10.74
CA GLU A 57 -3.22 7.03 -11.82
C GLU A 57 -4.63 6.44 -11.70
N GLY A 58 -5.65 7.26 -11.93
CA GLY A 58 -7.03 6.87 -11.71
C GLY A 58 -7.52 7.13 -10.30
N GLY A 59 -6.67 7.67 -9.42
CA GLY A 59 -7.05 8.02 -8.06
C GLY A 59 -7.15 6.84 -7.10
N LYS A 60 -6.68 5.67 -7.51
CA LYS A 60 -6.70 4.50 -6.64
C LYS A 60 -5.63 4.63 -5.56
N MET A 61 -6.02 4.34 -4.33
CA MET A 61 -5.13 4.45 -3.18
C MET A 61 -4.37 3.15 -2.93
N TYR A 62 -3.10 3.28 -2.57
CA TYR A 62 -2.24 2.14 -2.27
C TYR A 62 -1.45 2.39 -0.99
N ALA A 63 -1.12 1.29 -0.31
CA ALA A 63 -0.19 1.31 0.82
C ALA A 63 1.02 0.44 0.45
N LEU A 64 2.21 0.99 0.60
CA LEU A 64 3.45 0.25 0.39
C LEU A 64 4.07 -0.07 1.75
N LEU A 65 4.18 -1.35 2.03
CA LEU A 65 4.70 -1.85 3.29
C LEU A 65 6.16 -2.24 3.11
N ALA A 66 7.06 -1.49 3.74
CA ALA A 66 8.48 -1.77 3.70
C ALA A 66 8.85 -2.90 4.69
N ASN A 67 9.90 -3.68 4.37
CA ASN A 67 10.39 -4.76 5.23
C ASN A 67 9.28 -5.70 5.68
N THR A 68 8.42 -6.10 4.75
CA THR A 68 7.24 -6.90 5.05
C THR A 68 7.22 -8.12 4.13
N SER A 69 7.22 -9.31 4.72
CA SER A 69 7.11 -10.56 3.97
C SER A 69 5.66 -10.76 3.48
N ALA A 70 5.47 -11.71 2.58
CA ALA A 70 4.13 -12.06 2.10
C ALA A 70 3.21 -12.51 3.25
N LYS A 71 3.75 -13.26 4.19
CA LYS A 71 3.00 -13.70 5.38
C LYS A 71 2.58 -12.52 6.25
N ASP A 72 3.50 -11.61 6.50
CA ASP A 72 3.23 -10.43 7.32
C ASP A 72 2.25 -9.49 6.63
N ALA A 73 2.34 -9.38 5.30
CA ALA A 73 1.40 -8.58 4.52
C ALA A 73 -0.04 -9.08 4.67
N THR A 74 -0.23 -10.40 4.69
CA THR A 74 -1.55 -11.00 4.91
C THR A 74 -2.09 -10.63 6.28
N MET A 75 -1.24 -10.65 7.31
CA MET A 75 -1.64 -10.26 8.67
C MET A 75 -2.00 -8.79 8.75
N VAL A 76 -1.27 -7.93 8.06
CA VAL A 76 -1.56 -6.50 8.00
C VAL A 76 -2.90 -6.26 7.30
N ARG A 77 -3.14 -6.95 6.17
CA ARG A 77 -4.41 -6.84 5.45
C ARG A 77 -5.59 -7.22 6.34
N GLU A 78 -5.47 -8.31 7.09
CA GLU A 78 -6.53 -8.75 8.01
C GLU A 78 -6.79 -7.72 9.11
N ARG A 79 -5.72 -7.12 9.64
CA ARG A 79 -5.85 -6.07 10.65
C ARG A 79 -6.57 -4.84 10.08
N PHE A 80 -6.24 -4.45 8.84
CA PHE A 80 -6.91 -3.34 8.17
C PHE A 80 -8.41 -3.63 8.00
N GLU A 81 -8.75 -4.84 7.62
CA GLU A 81 -10.17 -5.22 7.47
C GLU A 81 -10.94 -5.11 8.78
N LYS A 82 -10.32 -5.50 9.89
CA LYS A 82 -10.94 -5.36 11.21
C LYS A 82 -11.21 -3.91 11.57
N GLU A 83 -10.40 -3.00 11.04
CA GLU A 83 -10.56 -1.56 11.25
C GLU A 83 -11.43 -0.89 10.18
N GLY A 84 -12.10 -1.68 9.36
CA GLY A 84 -13.00 -1.16 8.34
C GLY A 84 -12.34 -0.72 7.06
N VAL A 85 -11.08 -1.09 6.84
CA VAL A 85 -10.36 -0.75 5.61
C VAL A 85 -10.19 -2.01 4.77
N SER A 86 -10.92 -2.10 3.68
CA SER A 86 -10.82 -3.23 2.76
C SER A 86 -9.65 -3.00 1.81
N CYS A 87 -8.79 -4.00 1.67
CA CYS A 87 -7.63 -3.91 0.81
C CYS A 87 -7.25 -5.27 0.24
N GLN A 88 -6.41 -5.23 -0.80
CA GLN A 88 -5.96 -6.43 -1.50
C GLN A 88 -4.46 -6.37 -1.74
N ILE A 89 -3.79 -7.52 -1.63
CA ILE A 89 -2.36 -7.60 -1.92
C ILE A 89 -2.18 -7.59 -3.44
N GLN A 90 -1.29 -6.71 -3.91
CA GLN A 90 -0.95 -6.58 -5.32
C GLN A 90 0.48 -7.05 -5.56
N GLU A 91 0.67 -7.88 -6.58
CA GLU A 91 2.00 -8.37 -6.94
C GLU A 91 2.81 -7.33 -7.71
N ASP A 92 2.13 -6.45 -8.45
CA ASP A 92 2.79 -5.43 -9.26
C ASP A 92 1.82 -4.28 -9.55
N VAL A 93 2.36 -3.20 -10.09
CA VAL A 93 1.56 -2.08 -10.59
C VAL A 93 1.59 -2.09 -12.11
N PHE A 94 0.43 -2.07 -12.71
CA PHE A 94 0.27 -2.03 -14.16
C PHE A 94 -0.08 -0.61 -14.58
N VAL A 95 0.93 0.12 -14.97
CA VAL A 95 0.77 1.53 -15.37
C VAL A 95 1.45 1.74 -16.72
#